data_770a6bdf127018710a32fd400b66ee28
#
_entry.id   770a6bdf127018710a32fd400b66ee28
#
_cell.length_a   1.000
_cell.length_b   1.000
_cell.length_c   1.000
_cell.angle_alpha   90.00
_cell.angle_beta   90.00
_cell.angle_gamma   90.00
#
_symmetry.space_group_name_H-M   'P 1'
#
loop_
_entity.id
_entity.type
_entity.pdbx_description
1 polymer ?
#
loop_
_entity_poly.entity_id
_entity_poly.type
_entity_poly.pdbx_seq_one_letter_code
_entity_poly.pdbx_strand_id
1 'polypeptide(L)'
;MKNDWIIKFLCCLFMVTQIIGCSDWIEAEPTILPEMKYKELTPEEEAALIAYKNSKHKIFFAWMNYSPATSSMQTRLRGIPDSLDIVSFFTGYVNNKQNREDVKFLQERRGTKVLLTMWPEDYFTFGAKGENDLDSMIVYAENLVDSIFSWGLDGFDLDYEPNFGGESYTQEMMRTFIGVMSKYMGPKCDEQFKVNGKHKLLVVDGQWLDAEYADRFDYFIGQAYNSSADYELNDRCEGGIKDYGIGFPNEKRIMCEWVSQVGNPFGQGGVTYNYKGEYIPSL
;
A
#
# COMPACT_ATOMS: atom_id res chain seq x y z
N MET A 1 -4.18 -76.93 -19.50
CA MET A 1 -3.43 -76.62 -18.26
C MET A 1 -1.93 -76.30 -18.45
N LYS A 2 -1.44 -76.10 -19.66
CA LYS A 2 0.02 -75.81 -19.83
C LYS A 2 0.34 -74.29 -20.05
N ASN A 3 -0.62 -73.42 -20.26
CA ASN A 3 -0.38 -72.03 -20.61
C ASN A 3 -0.66 -71.03 -19.48
N ASP A 4 -1.26 -71.46 -18.37
CA ASP A 4 -1.57 -70.54 -17.25
C ASP A 4 -0.34 -70.04 -16.49
N TRP A 5 0.75 -70.82 -16.47
CA TRP A 5 1.97 -70.42 -15.83
C TRP A 5 2.71 -69.32 -16.59
N ILE A 6 2.71 -69.41 -17.93
CA ILE A 6 3.37 -68.41 -18.78
C ILE A 6 2.65 -67.06 -18.70
N ILE A 7 1.29 -67.08 -18.68
CA ILE A 7 0.50 -65.84 -18.53
C ILE A 7 0.77 -65.20 -17.15
N LYS A 8 0.80 -65.98 -16.08
CA LYS A 8 1.11 -65.46 -14.73
C LYS A 8 2.50 -64.89 -14.66
N PHE A 9 3.50 -65.55 -15.30
CA PHE A 9 4.89 -65.08 -15.32
C PHE A 9 5.03 -63.77 -16.12
N LEU A 10 4.32 -63.63 -17.28
CA LEU A 10 4.31 -62.43 -18.06
C LEU A 10 3.58 -61.26 -17.35
N CYS A 11 2.50 -61.54 -16.62
CA CYS A 11 1.81 -60.53 -15.81
C CYS A 11 2.70 -60.06 -14.64
N CYS A 12 3.43 -60.95 -13.99
CA CYS A 12 4.37 -60.56 -12.94
C CYS A 12 5.55 -59.75 -13.50
N LEU A 13 6.08 -60.12 -14.67
CA LEU A 13 7.18 -59.39 -15.33
C LEU A 13 6.68 -57.96 -15.75
N PHE A 14 5.44 -57.84 -16.23
CA PHE A 14 4.85 -56.56 -16.60
C PHE A 14 4.58 -55.66 -15.39
N MET A 15 4.18 -56.22 -14.24
CA MET A 15 4.05 -55.46 -12.99
C MET A 15 5.40 -54.99 -12.42
N VAL A 16 6.44 -55.74 -12.54
CA VAL A 16 7.78 -55.34 -12.05
C VAL A 16 8.39 -54.24 -12.90
N THR A 17 8.12 -54.22 -14.23
CA THR A 17 8.59 -53.12 -15.10
C THR A 17 7.87 -51.81 -14.90
N GLN A 18 6.66 -51.83 -14.31
CA GLN A 18 5.93 -50.61 -13.99
C GLN A 18 6.43 -49.91 -12.69
N ILE A 19 7.15 -50.63 -11.85
CA ILE A 19 7.66 -50.11 -10.57
C ILE A 19 9.04 -49.42 -10.73
N ILE A 20 9.77 -49.68 -11.82
CA ILE A 20 11.10 -49.13 -12.05
C ILE A 20 11.07 -47.82 -12.86
N GLY A 21 9.90 -47.43 -13.40
CA GLY A 21 9.77 -46.30 -14.31
C GLY A 21 9.38 -44.93 -13.67
N CYS A 22 9.24 -44.82 -12.35
CA CYS A 22 8.72 -43.62 -11.72
C CYS A 22 9.63 -42.96 -10.68
N SER A 23 10.91 -43.30 -10.57
CA SER A 23 11.76 -42.66 -9.58
C SER A 23 12.47 -41.39 -10.05
N ASP A 24 12.55 -41.13 -11.35
CA ASP A 24 13.30 -39.98 -11.87
C ASP A 24 12.43 -38.77 -12.32
N TRP A 25 11.09 -38.83 -12.13
CA TRP A 25 10.21 -37.78 -12.61
C TRP A 25 9.61 -36.88 -11.52
N ILE A 26 9.99 -37.01 -10.26
CA ILE A 26 9.40 -36.22 -9.16
C ILE A 26 10.45 -35.58 -8.23
N GLU A 27 11.71 -35.62 -8.57
CA GLU A 27 12.62 -34.65 -7.99
C GLU A 27 12.56 -33.39 -8.87
N ALA A 28 11.62 -32.50 -8.55
CA ALA A 28 11.75 -31.11 -8.96
C ALA A 28 13.13 -30.67 -8.49
N GLU A 29 14.06 -30.45 -9.41
CA GLU A 29 15.32 -29.82 -9.06
C GLU A 29 14.99 -28.62 -8.19
N PRO A 30 15.53 -28.50 -6.97
CA PRO A 30 15.26 -27.36 -6.15
C PRO A 30 15.67 -26.17 -6.99
N THR A 31 14.70 -25.36 -7.41
CA THR A 31 14.96 -24.05 -8.00
C THR A 31 15.69 -23.30 -6.90
N ILE A 32 17.02 -23.29 -6.97
CA ILE A 32 17.83 -22.42 -6.13
C ILE A 32 17.46 -21.02 -6.59
N LEU A 33 16.41 -20.48 -5.98
CA LEU A 33 16.13 -19.06 -6.10
C LEU A 33 17.42 -18.38 -5.66
N PRO A 34 17.99 -17.47 -6.48
CA PRO A 34 19.15 -16.73 -6.05
C PRO A 34 18.78 -16.14 -4.68
N GLU A 35 19.57 -16.46 -3.68
CA GLU A 35 19.42 -15.92 -2.34
C GLU A 35 19.39 -14.40 -2.52
N MET A 36 18.21 -13.80 -2.41
CA MET A 36 18.11 -12.35 -2.40
C MET A 36 18.81 -11.91 -1.12
N LYS A 37 20.12 -11.68 -1.22
CA LYS A 37 20.90 -11.11 -0.14
C LYS A 37 20.38 -9.71 0.08
N TYR A 38 19.53 -9.56 1.08
CA TYR A 38 19.17 -8.26 1.57
C TYR A 38 20.47 -7.57 2.01
N LYS A 39 20.92 -6.61 1.22
CA LYS A 39 22.11 -5.84 1.55
C LYS A 39 21.77 -4.94 2.74
N GLU A 40 22.30 -5.22 3.90
CA GLU A 40 22.24 -4.26 5.00
C GLU A 40 23.04 -3.00 4.61
N LEU A 41 22.42 -1.84 4.79
CA LEU A 41 23.10 -0.57 4.59
C LEU A 41 24.13 -0.35 5.70
N THR A 42 25.25 0.25 5.36
CA THR A 42 26.18 0.76 6.37
C THR A 42 25.58 1.96 7.10
N PRO A 43 26.07 2.32 8.28
CA PRO A 43 25.61 3.52 8.99
C PRO A 43 25.71 4.81 8.14
N GLU A 44 26.73 4.92 7.30
CA GLU A 44 26.93 6.06 6.40
C GLU A 44 25.88 6.07 5.26
N GLU A 45 25.57 4.90 4.69
CA GLU A 45 24.52 4.74 3.68
C GLU A 45 23.14 5.05 4.28
N GLU A 46 22.85 4.59 5.50
CA GLU A 46 21.59 4.93 6.21
C GLU A 46 21.47 6.43 6.45
N ALA A 47 22.53 7.06 6.94
CA ALA A 47 22.55 8.51 7.19
C ALA A 47 22.34 9.31 5.88
N ALA A 48 22.96 8.88 4.77
CA ALA A 48 22.79 9.51 3.46
C ALA A 48 21.36 9.34 2.94
N LEU A 49 20.77 8.16 3.09
CA LEU A 49 19.38 7.89 2.70
C LEU A 49 18.39 8.76 3.50
N ILE A 50 18.57 8.84 4.82
CA ILE A 50 17.74 9.68 5.69
C ILE A 50 17.89 11.16 5.34
N ALA A 51 19.12 11.62 5.06
CA ALA A 51 19.37 12.99 4.64
C ALA A 51 18.69 13.31 3.30
N TYR A 52 18.74 12.38 2.33
CA TYR A 52 18.03 12.49 1.05
C TYR A 52 16.52 12.63 1.27
N LYS A 53 15.89 11.74 2.06
CA LYS A 53 14.45 11.77 2.34
C LYS A 53 13.99 13.01 3.11
N ASN A 54 14.90 13.65 3.84
CA ASN A 54 14.62 14.95 4.49
C ASN A 54 14.90 16.16 3.58
N SER A 55 15.43 15.96 2.38
CA SER A 55 15.67 17.01 1.41
C SER A 55 14.43 17.26 0.53
N LYS A 56 14.46 18.30 -0.32
CA LYS A 56 13.41 18.51 -1.32
C LYS A 56 13.63 17.56 -2.50
N HIS A 57 12.72 16.62 -2.71
CA HIS A 57 12.75 15.64 -3.80
C HIS A 57 11.31 15.24 -4.18
N LYS A 58 11.17 14.39 -5.20
CA LYS A 58 9.88 13.79 -5.56
C LYS A 58 9.56 12.68 -4.59
N ILE A 59 8.37 12.70 -4.02
CA ILE A 59 7.92 11.70 -3.03
C ILE A 59 7.56 10.39 -3.74
N PHE A 60 8.12 9.29 -3.24
CA PHE A 60 7.74 7.94 -3.63
C PHE A 60 6.86 7.31 -2.55
N PHE A 61 5.58 7.19 -2.87
CA PHE A 61 4.54 6.65 -1.99
C PHE A 61 4.10 5.25 -2.47
N ALA A 62 3.78 4.35 -1.54
CA ALA A 62 3.16 3.07 -1.88
C ALA A 62 2.16 2.61 -0.82
N TRP A 63 1.13 1.87 -1.25
CA TRP A 63 0.30 1.09 -0.34
C TRP A 63 0.82 -0.32 -0.24
N MET A 64 0.69 -0.88 0.94
CA MET A 64 1.03 -2.26 1.23
C MET A 64 -0.16 -2.98 1.84
N ASN A 65 -0.62 -4.04 1.16
CA ASN A 65 -1.55 -4.98 1.77
C ASN A 65 -0.82 -5.81 2.81
N TYR A 66 -1.29 -5.73 4.05
CA TYR A 66 -0.69 -6.48 5.13
C TYR A 66 -1.21 -7.92 5.17
N SER A 67 -0.28 -8.88 5.25
CA SER A 67 -0.62 -10.28 5.54
C SER A 67 0.02 -10.70 6.86
N PRO A 68 -0.77 -10.91 7.92
CA PRO A 68 -0.24 -11.25 9.24
C PRO A 68 0.39 -12.65 9.33
N ALA A 69 0.18 -13.48 8.31
CA ALA A 69 0.45 -14.91 8.37
C ALA A 69 1.87 -15.33 7.93
N THR A 70 2.71 -14.40 7.49
CA THR A 70 3.97 -14.79 6.86
C THR A 70 5.19 -14.22 7.57
N SER A 71 6.15 -15.09 7.82
CA SER A 71 7.51 -14.70 8.24
C SER A 71 8.39 -14.25 7.07
N SER A 72 7.85 -14.23 5.85
CA SER A 72 8.59 -13.86 4.65
C SER A 72 8.90 -12.36 4.63
N MET A 73 10.12 -11.99 4.28
CA MET A 73 10.51 -10.59 4.08
C MET A 73 9.69 -9.90 2.98
N GLN A 74 9.17 -10.64 2.00
CA GLN A 74 8.33 -10.10 0.92
C GLN A 74 6.99 -9.53 1.41
N THR A 75 6.52 -9.97 2.57
CA THR A 75 5.23 -9.56 3.13
C THR A 75 5.37 -8.75 4.41
N ARG A 76 6.61 -8.53 4.86
CA ARG A 76 6.92 -7.68 6.02
C ARG A 76 7.17 -6.25 5.58
N LEU A 77 6.79 -5.31 6.43
CA LEU A 77 7.15 -3.90 6.26
C LEU A 77 8.65 -3.70 6.09
N ARG A 78 9.45 -4.39 6.88
CA ARG A 78 10.91 -4.30 6.81
C ARG A 78 11.48 -4.72 5.45
N GLY A 79 10.72 -5.44 4.63
CA GLY A 79 11.13 -5.89 3.30
C GLY A 79 10.80 -4.94 2.15
N ILE A 80 10.18 -3.80 2.42
CA ILE A 80 9.88 -2.82 1.37
C ILE A 80 11.16 -2.15 0.84
N PRO A 81 11.13 -1.63 -0.40
CA PRO A 81 12.27 -0.93 -0.97
C PRO A 81 12.71 0.28 -0.15
N ASP A 82 14.00 0.44 0.06
CA ASP A 82 14.58 1.58 0.78
C ASP A 82 14.28 2.94 0.11
N SER A 83 13.94 2.94 -1.19
CA SER A 83 13.59 4.15 -1.94
C SER A 83 12.23 4.74 -1.57
N LEU A 84 11.34 4.00 -0.90
CA LEU A 84 10.04 4.52 -0.49
C LEU A 84 10.18 5.57 0.61
N ASP A 85 9.59 6.75 0.37
CA ASP A 85 9.50 7.83 1.35
C ASP A 85 8.36 7.60 2.32
N ILE A 86 7.24 7.12 1.80
CA ILE A 86 6.02 6.87 2.54
C ILE A 86 5.47 5.50 2.15
N VAL A 87 5.11 4.70 3.14
CA VAL A 87 4.32 3.50 2.96
C VAL A 87 3.06 3.61 3.80
N SER A 88 1.91 3.28 3.21
CA SER A 88 0.65 3.22 3.94
C SER A 88 0.09 1.81 3.96
N PHE A 89 -0.36 1.38 5.14
CA PHE A 89 -1.06 0.11 5.26
C PHE A 89 -2.48 0.26 4.76
N PHE A 90 -2.78 -0.45 3.70
CA PHE A 90 -4.13 -0.58 3.20
C PHE A 90 -4.80 -1.76 3.88
N THR A 91 -5.76 -1.49 4.74
CA THR A 91 -6.51 -2.46 5.55
C THR A 91 -5.67 -3.46 6.38
N GLY A 92 -6.15 -3.86 7.54
CA GLY A 92 -5.63 -5.01 8.26
C GLY A 92 -4.34 -4.81 9.05
N TYR A 93 -3.92 -3.57 9.37
CA TYR A 93 -2.79 -3.39 10.28
C TYR A 93 -3.05 -4.06 11.64
N VAL A 94 -2.14 -4.93 12.04
CA VAL A 94 -2.16 -5.58 13.35
C VAL A 94 -1.03 -5.00 14.19
N ASN A 95 -1.39 -4.33 15.29
CA ASN A 95 -0.43 -3.77 16.23
C ASN A 95 0.19 -4.88 17.11
N ASN A 96 1.09 -5.66 16.52
CA ASN A 96 1.86 -6.69 17.21
C ASN A 96 3.32 -6.27 17.39
N LYS A 97 4.07 -7.05 18.16
CA LYS A 97 5.49 -6.76 18.44
C LYS A 97 6.32 -6.64 17.15
N GLN A 98 6.13 -7.55 16.21
CA GLN A 98 6.90 -7.58 14.96
C GLN A 98 6.65 -6.33 14.13
N ASN A 99 5.39 -5.91 13.99
CA ASN A 99 5.06 -4.73 13.20
C ASN A 99 5.60 -3.45 13.85
N ARG A 100 5.50 -3.33 15.17
CA ARG A 100 6.12 -2.18 15.88
C ARG A 100 7.63 -2.11 15.67
N GLU A 101 8.32 -3.25 15.68
CA GLU A 101 9.76 -3.31 15.39
C GLU A 101 10.06 -2.92 13.94
N ASP A 102 9.25 -3.37 12.99
CA ASP A 102 9.41 -3.02 11.58
C ASP A 102 9.12 -1.54 11.32
N VAL A 103 8.04 -0.98 11.91
CA VAL A 103 7.75 0.46 11.85
C VAL A 103 8.92 1.28 12.37
N LYS A 104 9.41 0.93 13.56
CA LYS A 104 10.57 1.61 14.17
C LYS A 104 11.82 1.51 13.29
N PHE A 105 12.09 0.34 12.71
CA PHE A 105 13.20 0.15 11.79
C PHE A 105 13.10 1.07 10.57
N LEU A 106 11.93 1.17 9.95
CA LEU A 106 11.71 2.02 8.79
C LEU A 106 11.88 3.50 9.14
N GLN A 107 11.31 3.94 10.26
CA GLN A 107 11.39 5.33 10.72
C GLN A 107 12.82 5.73 11.06
N GLU A 108 13.52 4.92 11.86
CA GLU A 108 14.83 5.29 12.42
C GLU A 108 16.00 5.01 11.49
N ARG A 109 15.93 3.91 10.71
CA ARG A 109 17.05 3.46 9.88
C ARG A 109 16.86 3.67 8.38
N ARG A 110 15.63 3.96 7.93
CA ARG A 110 15.33 4.21 6.51
C ARG A 110 14.75 5.59 6.26
N GLY A 111 14.30 6.29 7.29
CA GLY A 111 13.63 7.58 7.17
C GLY A 111 12.28 7.49 6.47
N THR A 112 11.74 6.27 6.30
CA THR A 112 10.45 6.02 5.66
C THR A 112 9.32 6.30 6.65
N LYS A 113 8.31 7.06 6.21
CA LYS A 113 7.10 7.31 6.97
C LYS A 113 6.12 6.16 6.82
N VAL A 114 5.44 5.80 7.91
CA VAL A 114 4.49 4.70 7.93
C VAL A 114 3.11 5.23 8.31
N LEU A 115 2.16 5.12 7.40
CA LEU A 115 0.78 5.58 7.58
C LEU A 115 -0.17 4.38 7.69
N LEU A 116 -1.39 4.66 8.08
CA LEU A 116 -2.53 3.76 8.02
C LEU A 116 -3.52 4.31 7.00
N THR A 117 -3.95 3.49 6.05
CA THR A 117 -5.03 3.82 5.10
C THR A 117 -6.30 3.12 5.54
N MET A 118 -7.41 3.84 5.54
CA MET A 118 -8.74 3.26 5.76
C MET A 118 -9.80 4.01 4.95
N TRP A 119 -10.82 3.27 4.55
CA TRP A 119 -12.05 3.85 4.01
C TRP A 119 -12.89 4.49 5.13
N PRO A 120 -13.66 5.50 4.83
CA PRO A 120 -14.60 6.07 5.79
C PRO A 120 -15.61 5.04 6.34
N GLU A 121 -15.95 4.02 5.55
CA GLU A 121 -16.87 2.94 5.94
C GLU A 121 -16.29 2.00 6.99
N ASP A 122 -14.98 1.98 7.17
CA ASP A 122 -14.30 1.14 8.16
C ASP A 122 -14.48 1.65 9.60
N TYR A 123 -15.22 2.76 9.80
CA TYR A 123 -15.38 3.37 11.13
C TYR A 123 -15.95 2.43 12.19
N PHE A 124 -16.69 1.40 11.80
CA PHE A 124 -17.17 0.37 12.72
C PHE A 124 -16.06 -0.46 13.35
N THR A 125 -14.91 -0.58 12.69
CA THR A 125 -13.77 -1.39 13.15
C THR A 125 -13.14 -0.80 14.42
N PHE A 126 -13.27 0.49 14.64
CA PHE A 126 -12.70 1.21 15.79
C PHE A 126 -13.70 1.46 16.92
N GLY A 127 -14.82 0.73 16.94
CA GLY A 127 -15.75 0.73 18.05
C GLY A 127 -16.77 1.86 18.07
N ALA A 128 -16.91 2.63 16.99
CA ALA A 128 -18.06 3.50 16.80
C ALA A 128 -19.33 2.63 16.70
N LYS A 129 -20.38 3.00 17.40
CA LYS A 129 -21.62 2.23 17.44
C LYS A 129 -22.50 2.60 16.25
N GLY A 130 -22.29 1.96 15.15
CA GLY A 130 -23.22 1.56 14.12
C GLY A 130 -24.34 2.46 13.63
N GLU A 131 -24.39 3.71 13.99
CA GLU A 131 -25.35 4.66 13.45
C GLU A 131 -24.62 5.68 12.59
N ASN A 132 -25.11 5.89 11.37
CA ASN A 132 -24.61 6.91 10.46
C ASN A 132 -24.97 8.31 10.99
N ASP A 133 -24.37 8.69 12.10
CA ASP A 133 -24.53 9.98 12.73
C ASP A 133 -23.19 10.68 12.98
N LEU A 134 -23.26 11.97 13.24
CA LEU A 134 -22.07 12.80 13.45
C LEU A 134 -21.32 12.41 14.73
N ASP A 135 -22.02 11.99 15.78
CA ASP A 135 -21.41 11.61 17.05
C ASP A 135 -20.61 10.31 16.88
N SER A 136 -21.14 9.34 16.14
CA SER A 136 -20.42 8.10 15.78
C SER A 136 -19.18 8.41 14.96
N MET A 137 -19.24 9.33 14.01
CA MET A 137 -18.10 9.74 13.21
C MET A 137 -17.01 10.44 14.04
N ILE A 138 -17.40 11.27 15.01
CA ILE A 138 -16.44 11.89 15.94
C ILE A 138 -15.73 10.81 16.76
N VAL A 139 -16.49 9.90 17.37
CA VAL A 139 -15.93 8.79 18.17
C VAL A 139 -14.98 7.93 17.33
N TYR A 140 -15.36 7.62 16.11
CA TYR A 140 -14.50 6.89 15.19
C TYR A 140 -13.18 7.62 14.90
N ALA A 141 -13.26 8.90 14.54
CA ALA A 141 -12.08 9.71 14.23
C ALA A 141 -11.14 9.82 15.44
N GLU A 142 -11.69 10.03 16.65
CA GLU A 142 -10.89 10.10 17.88
C GLU A 142 -10.22 8.77 18.22
N ASN A 143 -10.93 7.63 18.12
CA ASN A 143 -10.36 6.29 18.32
C ASN A 143 -9.26 5.99 17.29
N LEU A 144 -9.42 6.43 16.06
CA LEU A 144 -8.42 6.29 15.01
C LEU A 144 -7.16 7.13 15.32
N VAL A 145 -7.34 8.37 15.75
CA VAL A 145 -6.25 9.23 16.23
C VAL A 145 -5.48 8.53 17.36
N ASP A 146 -6.17 8.07 18.39
CA ASP A 146 -5.57 7.37 19.53
C ASP A 146 -4.77 6.15 19.08
N SER A 147 -5.30 5.39 18.12
CA SER A 147 -4.62 4.24 17.55
C SER A 147 -3.34 4.64 16.83
N ILE A 148 -3.39 5.63 15.94
CA ILE A 148 -2.23 6.11 15.18
C ILE A 148 -1.12 6.61 16.11
N PHE A 149 -1.48 7.36 17.16
CA PHE A 149 -0.52 7.87 18.12
C PHE A 149 0.06 6.75 19.00
N SER A 150 -0.77 5.87 19.54
CA SER A 150 -0.34 4.76 20.41
C SER A 150 0.49 3.70 19.67
N TRP A 151 0.23 3.49 18.38
CA TRP A 151 0.98 2.55 17.54
C TRP A 151 2.28 3.15 16.99
N GLY A 152 2.50 4.45 17.19
CA GLY A 152 3.70 5.13 16.75
C GLY A 152 3.78 5.34 15.25
N LEU A 153 2.64 5.32 14.54
CA LEU A 153 2.59 5.59 13.10
C LEU A 153 2.84 7.07 12.80
N ASP A 154 3.27 7.38 11.59
CA ASP A 154 3.60 8.75 11.17
C ASP A 154 2.39 9.56 10.69
N GLY A 155 1.24 8.92 10.52
CA GLY A 155 0.02 9.62 10.08
C GLY A 155 -1.06 8.71 9.56
N PHE A 156 -1.98 9.30 8.82
CA PHE A 156 -3.18 8.69 8.27
C PHE A 156 -3.36 9.06 6.80
N ASP A 157 -3.88 8.14 6.03
CA ASP A 157 -4.24 8.29 4.63
C ASP A 157 -5.74 7.95 4.47
N LEU A 158 -6.52 8.94 4.08
CA LEU A 158 -7.95 8.82 3.89
C LEU A 158 -8.24 8.35 2.46
N ASP A 159 -8.65 7.10 2.30
CA ASP A 159 -9.14 6.59 1.01
C ASP A 159 -10.57 7.09 0.77
N TYR A 160 -10.68 8.17 -0.03
CA TYR A 160 -11.94 8.87 -0.25
C TYR A 160 -12.49 8.61 -1.66
N GLU A 161 -13.37 7.65 -1.74
CA GLU A 161 -14.01 7.20 -2.99
C GLU A 161 -15.55 7.28 -2.92
N PRO A 162 -16.14 8.47 -2.89
CA PRO A 162 -17.57 8.65 -2.62
C PRO A 162 -18.52 8.00 -3.62
N ASN A 163 -18.01 7.56 -4.76
CA ASN A 163 -18.82 6.89 -5.81
C ASN A 163 -18.57 5.39 -5.90
N PHE A 164 -17.75 4.84 -5.01
CA PHE A 164 -17.37 3.43 -5.02
C PHE A 164 -18.02 2.70 -3.84
N GLY A 165 -18.69 1.60 -4.08
CA GLY A 165 -19.18 0.70 -3.01
C GLY A 165 -20.50 1.09 -2.33
N GLY A 166 -21.10 2.22 -2.67
CA GLY A 166 -22.32 2.73 -2.04
C GLY A 166 -22.01 3.69 -0.88
N GLU A 167 -22.71 4.81 -0.86
CA GLU A 167 -22.50 5.85 0.15
C GLU A 167 -23.03 5.38 1.51
N SER A 168 -22.15 4.97 2.41
CA SER A 168 -22.48 4.71 3.81
C SER A 168 -22.28 5.92 4.71
N TYR A 169 -21.79 7.05 4.17
CA TYR A 169 -21.54 8.29 4.88
C TYR A 169 -22.01 9.52 4.10
N THR A 170 -22.39 10.57 4.82
CA THR A 170 -22.79 11.85 4.22
C THR A 170 -21.61 12.80 4.09
N GLN A 171 -21.75 13.85 3.25
CA GLN A 171 -20.74 14.89 3.18
C GLN A 171 -20.51 15.59 4.52
N GLU A 172 -21.56 15.73 5.34
CA GLU A 172 -21.45 16.31 6.68
C GLU A 172 -20.65 15.43 7.62
N MET A 173 -20.79 14.10 7.55
CA MET A 173 -19.96 13.16 8.29
C MET A 173 -18.49 13.27 7.86
N MET A 174 -18.21 13.42 6.56
CA MET A 174 -16.84 13.61 6.08
C MET A 174 -16.24 14.94 6.54
N ARG A 175 -17.02 16.03 6.52
CA ARG A 175 -16.61 17.31 7.10
C ARG A 175 -16.22 17.15 8.57
N THR A 176 -17.07 16.47 9.32
CA THR A 176 -16.86 16.19 10.74
C THR A 176 -15.59 15.37 10.94
N PHE A 177 -15.42 14.27 10.19
CA PHE A 177 -14.23 13.41 10.25
C PHE A 177 -12.94 14.20 9.95
N ILE A 178 -12.89 14.90 8.82
CA ILE A 178 -11.75 15.73 8.43
C ILE A 178 -11.51 16.83 9.48
N GLY A 179 -12.58 17.42 10.02
CA GLY A 179 -12.53 18.43 11.08
C GLY A 179 -11.87 17.91 12.35
N VAL A 180 -12.16 16.68 12.76
CA VAL A 180 -11.52 16.03 13.91
C VAL A 180 -10.07 15.67 13.57
N MET A 181 -9.84 14.92 12.51
CA MET A 181 -8.49 14.45 12.14
C MET A 181 -7.50 15.60 11.99
N SER A 182 -7.91 16.70 11.36
CA SER A 182 -7.04 17.85 11.11
C SER A 182 -6.68 18.67 12.35
N LYS A 183 -7.33 18.46 13.52
CA LYS A 183 -6.87 19.01 14.80
C LYS A 183 -5.59 18.30 15.29
N TYR A 184 -5.46 17.03 15.00
CA TYR A 184 -4.39 16.18 15.53
C TYR A 184 -3.24 15.96 14.53
N MET A 185 -3.54 15.99 13.23
CA MET A 185 -2.60 15.65 12.15
C MET A 185 -2.74 16.63 10.98
N GLY A 186 -1.74 16.64 10.11
CA GLY A 186 -1.70 17.50 8.94
C GLY A 186 -1.29 18.95 9.22
N PRO A 187 -1.23 19.80 8.18
CA PRO A 187 -0.70 21.16 8.27
C PRO A 187 -1.45 22.10 9.24
N LYS A 188 -2.71 21.79 9.54
CA LYS A 188 -3.56 22.61 10.44
C LYS A 188 -3.67 22.07 11.86
N CYS A 189 -2.90 21.03 12.20
CA CYS A 189 -3.00 20.45 13.55
C CYS A 189 -2.58 21.44 14.64
N ASP A 190 -3.18 21.27 15.81
CA ASP A 190 -2.86 22.08 16.97
C ASP A 190 -1.40 21.87 17.41
N GLU A 191 -0.74 22.93 17.87
CA GLU A 191 0.68 22.91 18.25
C GLU A 191 1.03 21.83 19.29
N GLN A 192 0.10 21.52 20.19
CA GLN A 192 0.29 20.53 21.25
C GLN A 192 0.47 19.10 20.72
N PHE A 193 0.03 18.81 19.47
CA PHE A 193 0.15 17.50 18.83
C PHE A 193 1.39 17.36 17.94
N LYS A 194 2.16 18.45 17.80
CA LYS A 194 3.43 18.40 17.07
C LYS A 194 4.54 17.81 17.94
N VAL A 195 5.33 16.92 17.35
CA VAL A 195 6.52 16.34 17.98
C VAL A 195 7.75 16.98 17.34
N ASN A 196 8.56 17.67 18.15
CA ASN A 196 9.72 18.43 17.66
C ASN A 196 9.36 19.43 16.54
N GLY A 197 8.20 20.10 16.66
CA GLY A 197 7.69 21.04 15.68
C GLY A 197 7.14 20.44 14.38
N LYS A 198 7.08 19.11 14.30
CA LYS A 198 6.53 18.39 13.12
C LYS A 198 5.20 17.73 13.48
N HIS A 199 4.22 17.87 12.62
CA HIS A 199 2.95 17.17 12.72
C HIS A 199 3.05 15.75 12.12
N LYS A 200 2.12 14.87 12.51
CA LYS A 200 1.88 13.62 11.79
C LYS A 200 1.20 13.93 10.46
N LEU A 201 1.51 13.17 9.42
CA LEU A 201 0.94 13.39 8.09
C LEU A 201 -0.56 13.11 8.08
N LEU A 202 -1.30 13.94 7.37
CA LEU A 202 -2.66 13.69 6.98
C LEU A 202 -2.72 13.73 5.45
N VAL A 203 -3.01 12.61 4.84
CA VAL A 203 -3.01 12.39 3.39
C VAL A 203 -4.42 11.99 2.97
N VAL A 204 -4.78 12.29 1.75
CA VAL A 204 -6.02 11.80 1.15
C VAL A 204 -5.70 11.20 -0.23
N ASP A 205 -6.24 10.03 -0.48
CA ASP A 205 -6.23 9.41 -1.80
C ASP A 205 -7.64 9.23 -2.35
N GLY A 206 -7.75 8.95 -3.64
CA GLY A 206 -9.02 8.73 -4.30
C GLY A 206 -9.20 9.56 -5.56
N GLN A 207 -10.44 9.97 -5.79
CA GLN A 207 -10.81 10.63 -7.04
C GLN A 207 -10.90 12.16 -6.92
N TRP A 208 -11.44 12.68 -5.83
CA TRP A 208 -11.55 14.12 -5.61
C TRP A 208 -11.83 14.45 -4.14
N LEU A 209 -11.51 15.67 -3.78
CA LEU A 209 -11.82 16.25 -2.48
C LEU A 209 -12.22 17.73 -2.71
N ASP A 210 -13.19 18.23 -1.95
CA ASP A 210 -13.56 19.64 -2.02
C ASP A 210 -12.35 20.53 -1.73
N ALA A 211 -12.13 21.56 -2.57
CA ALA A 211 -10.97 22.45 -2.50
C ALA A 211 -10.81 23.13 -1.12
N GLU A 212 -11.91 23.31 -0.38
CA GLU A 212 -11.90 23.90 0.95
C GLU A 212 -11.12 23.09 1.99
N TYR A 213 -10.88 21.79 1.73
CA TYR A 213 -10.10 20.91 2.64
C TYR A 213 -8.64 20.75 2.25
N ALA A 214 -8.24 21.22 1.08
CA ALA A 214 -6.90 20.97 0.54
C ALA A 214 -5.78 21.47 1.47
N ASP A 215 -5.99 22.53 2.24
CA ASP A 215 -5.01 23.06 3.17
C ASP A 215 -4.86 22.28 4.47
N ARG A 216 -5.72 21.27 4.71
CA ARG A 216 -5.68 20.38 5.87
C ARG A 216 -4.82 19.13 5.64
N PHE A 217 -4.51 18.83 4.38
CA PHE A 217 -3.76 17.64 3.98
C PHE A 217 -2.35 18.00 3.52
N ASP A 218 -1.43 17.08 3.77
CA ASP A 218 -0.05 17.17 3.28
C ASP A 218 0.04 16.83 1.81
N TYR A 219 -0.66 15.78 1.38
CA TYR A 219 -0.67 15.28 0.01
C TYR A 219 -2.07 14.85 -0.42
N PHE A 220 -2.32 14.99 -1.73
CA PHE A 220 -3.40 14.35 -2.45
C PHE A 220 -2.83 13.30 -3.39
N ILE A 221 -3.33 12.06 -3.32
CA ILE A 221 -2.89 10.95 -4.15
C ILE A 221 -4.01 10.63 -5.14
N GLY A 222 -3.80 11.00 -6.40
CA GLY A 222 -4.74 10.69 -7.48
C GLY A 222 -4.59 9.25 -7.93
N GLN A 223 -5.67 8.47 -7.84
CA GLN A 223 -5.72 7.10 -8.32
C GLN A 223 -5.79 7.07 -9.85
N ALA A 224 -4.61 7.26 -10.49
CA ALA A 224 -4.47 7.35 -11.93
C ALA A 224 -4.29 5.98 -12.61
N TYR A 225 -5.01 4.99 -12.10
CA TYR A 225 -4.92 3.60 -12.55
C TYR A 225 -5.13 3.42 -14.05
N ASN A 226 -4.30 2.58 -14.67
CA ASN A 226 -4.35 2.22 -16.10
C ASN A 226 -4.20 3.42 -17.05
N SER A 227 -3.52 4.49 -16.64
CA SER A 227 -3.19 5.57 -17.55
C SER A 227 -2.17 5.11 -18.58
N SER A 228 -2.51 5.22 -19.86
CA SER A 228 -1.72 4.70 -20.98
C SER A 228 -1.06 5.77 -21.84
N ALA A 229 -1.21 7.05 -21.48
CA ALA A 229 -0.64 8.16 -22.19
C ALA A 229 -0.39 9.38 -21.27
N ASP A 230 0.56 10.22 -21.65
CA ASP A 230 0.90 11.45 -20.95
C ASP A 230 -0.26 12.45 -20.86
N TYR A 231 -1.11 12.52 -21.88
CA TYR A 231 -2.29 13.38 -21.83
C TYR A 231 -3.31 12.91 -20.77
N GLU A 232 -3.46 11.61 -20.56
CA GLU A 232 -4.36 11.07 -19.52
C GLU A 232 -3.85 11.41 -18.12
N LEU A 233 -2.54 11.30 -17.89
CA LEU A 233 -1.92 11.69 -16.64
C LEU A 233 -2.00 13.20 -16.42
N ASN A 234 -1.76 14.00 -17.46
CA ASN A 234 -1.87 15.46 -17.39
C ASN A 234 -3.29 15.90 -17.05
N ASP A 235 -4.28 15.31 -17.71
CA ASP A 235 -5.70 15.61 -17.43
C ASP A 235 -6.07 15.31 -15.97
N ARG A 236 -5.51 14.27 -15.40
CA ARG A 236 -5.72 13.92 -13.99
C ARG A 236 -4.90 14.79 -13.03
N CYS A 237 -3.69 15.18 -13.43
CA CYS A 237 -2.82 16.04 -12.61
C CYS A 237 -3.21 17.51 -12.65
N GLU A 238 -3.66 18.01 -13.80
CA GLU A 238 -3.91 19.44 -14.02
C GLU A 238 -5.37 19.85 -13.85
N GLY A 239 -6.23 18.92 -13.43
CA GLY A 239 -7.65 19.20 -13.16
C GLY A 239 -8.52 19.29 -14.43
N GLY A 240 -8.07 18.69 -15.56
CA GLY A 240 -8.77 18.82 -16.84
C GLY A 240 -10.11 18.11 -16.91
N ILE A 241 -10.21 16.89 -16.44
CA ILE A 241 -11.44 16.11 -16.62
C ILE A 241 -12.29 16.00 -15.35
N LYS A 242 -11.72 15.90 -14.17
CA LYS A 242 -12.47 15.65 -12.94
C LYS A 242 -11.73 16.10 -11.69
N ASP A 243 -11.35 17.33 -11.57
CA ASP A 243 -11.09 17.90 -10.25
C ASP A 243 -10.15 17.10 -9.32
N TYR A 244 -9.31 16.20 -9.89
CA TYR A 244 -8.33 15.44 -9.13
C TYR A 244 -7.40 16.38 -8.36
N GLY A 245 -7.63 16.47 -7.05
CA GLY A 245 -6.83 17.33 -6.18
C GLY A 245 -7.01 18.82 -6.43
N ILE A 246 -8.21 19.29 -6.79
CA ILE A 246 -8.54 20.72 -6.80
C ILE A 246 -8.13 21.38 -5.47
N GLY A 247 -7.50 22.54 -5.58
CA GLY A 247 -6.99 23.28 -4.42
C GLY A 247 -5.64 22.80 -3.90
N PHE A 248 -5.15 21.64 -4.34
CA PHE A 248 -3.78 21.21 -4.01
C PHE A 248 -2.78 21.80 -4.99
N PRO A 249 -1.69 22.40 -4.53
CA PRO A 249 -0.59 22.79 -5.38
C PRO A 249 0.11 21.55 -5.95
N ASN A 250 0.73 21.69 -7.13
CA ASN A 250 1.32 20.55 -7.85
C ASN A 250 2.35 19.76 -7.03
N GLU A 251 3.10 20.44 -6.18
CA GLU A 251 4.09 19.81 -5.29
C GLU A 251 3.49 18.92 -4.18
N LYS A 252 2.18 19.00 -3.97
CA LYS A 252 1.43 18.15 -3.03
C LYS A 252 0.60 17.07 -3.71
N ARG A 253 0.67 16.95 -5.04
CA ARG A 253 -0.06 15.93 -5.79
C ARG A 253 0.86 14.77 -6.11
N ILE A 254 0.39 13.57 -5.81
CA ILE A 254 1.04 12.30 -6.14
C ILE A 254 0.11 11.55 -7.08
N MET A 255 0.62 11.04 -8.18
CA MET A 255 -0.13 10.16 -9.07
C MET A 255 0.29 8.72 -8.82
N CYS A 256 -0.67 7.83 -8.70
CA CYS A 256 -0.39 6.44 -8.44
C CYS A 256 -0.90 5.51 -9.53
N GLU A 257 -0.25 4.36 -9.62
CA GLU A 257 -0.61 3.26 -10.50
C GLU A 257 -0.73 1.96 -9.71
N TRP A 258 -1.56 1.05 -10.18
CA TRP A 258 -1.80 -0.24 -9.56
C TRP A 258 -0.82 -1.30 -10.06
N VAL A 259 0.10 -1.74 -9.22
CA VAL A 259 1.20 -2.63 -9.62
C VAL A 259 1.03 -4.10 -9.19
N SER A 260 0.04 -4.42 -8.36
CA SER A 260 -0.04 -5.72 -7.68
C SER A 260 -1.06 -6.71 -8.23
N GLN A 261 -1.96 -6.33 -9.14
CA GLN A 261 -3.00 -7.24 -9.63
C GLN A 261 -2.54 -8.09 -10.80
N VAL A 262 -2.93 -9.38 -10.75
CA VAL A 262 -2.88 -10.27 -11.92
C VAL A 262 -3.82 -9.71 -13.00
N GLY A 263 -3.28 -9.43 -14.17
CA GLY A 263 -4.01 -8.75 -15.24
C GLY A 263 -3.80 -7.24 -15.30
N ASN A 264 -3.19 -6.66 -14.28
CA ASN A 264 -2.70 -5.30 -14.35
C ASN A 264 -1.49 -5.23 -15.31
N PRO A 265 -1.39 -4.20 -16.14
CA PRO A 265 -0.27 -4.01 -17.05
C PRO A 265 1.11 -4.15 -16.42
N PHE A 266 1.31 -3.62 -15.22
CA PHE A 266 2.57 -3.78 -14.49
C PHE A 266 2.89 -5.22 -14.11
N GLY A 267 1.87 -6.01 -13.68
CA GLY A 267 2.04 -7.44 -13.39
C GLY A 267 2.28 -8.31 -14.63
N GLN A 268 2.05 -7.78 -15.81
CA GLN A 268 2.21 -8.44 -17.11
C GLN A 268 3.36 -7.87 -17.96
N GLY A 269 4.23 -7.06 -17.41
CA GLY A 269 5.36 -6.46 -18.13
C GLY A 269 5.10 -5.03 -18.61
N GLY A 270 4.13 -4.35 -17.99
CA GLY A 270 3.86 -2.93 -18.21
C GLY A 270 2.77 -2.62 -19.23
N VAL A 271 2.31 -1.39 -19.21
CA VAL A 271 1.41 -0.82 -20.22
C VAL A 271 2.25 -0.36 -21.39
N THR A 272 1.73 -0.51 -22.60
CA THR A 272 2.27 0.23 -23.73
C THR A 272 1.86 1.69 -23.57
N TYR A 273 2.79 2.55 -23.21
CA TYR A 273 2.56 3.96 -22.97
C TYR A 273 2.83 4.79 -24.24
N ASN A 274 1.90 5.65 -24.61
CA ASN A 274 2.07 6.56 -25.72
C ASN A 274 2.74 7.85 -25.23
N TYR A 275 4.03 7.96 -25.47
CA TYR A 275 4.79 9.17 -25.17
C TYR A 275 5.14 9.91 -26.45
N LYS A 276 4.59 11.11 -26.65
CA LYS A 276 4.84 11.98 -27.82
C LYS A 276 4.59 11.28 -29.16
N GLY A 277 3.61 10.39 -29.24
CA GLY A 277 3.24 9.65 -30.42
C GLY A 277 4.03 8.36 -30.67
N GLU A 278 4.94 7.99 -29.79
CA GLU A 278 5.65 6.72 -29.81
C GLU A 278 5.13 5.79 -28.72
N TYR A 279 4.85 4.54 -29.07
CA TYR A 279 4.46 3.52 -28.11
C TYR A 279 5.70 2.90 -27.49
N ILE A 280 5.88 3.14 -26.20
CA ILE A 280 6.98 2.58 -25.42
C ILE A 280 6.42 1.69 -24.31
N PRO A 281 7.09 0.56 -23.98
CA PRO A 281 6.76 -0.19 -22.79
C PRO A 281 7.00 0.67 -21.55
N SER A 282 6.10 0.61 -20.56
CA SER A 282 6.26 1.34 -19.29
C SER A 282 7.25 0.67 -18.34
N LEU A 283 7.67 -0.54 -18.66
CA LEU A 283 8.69 -1.32 -17.94
C LEU A 283 9.68 -1.95 -18.92
#